data_75af42c3c1e8111bd0adfd470eea9a3d
#
_entry.id   75af42c3c1e8111bd0adfd470eea9a3d
#
_cell.length_a   1.000
_cell.length_b   1.000
_cell.length_c   1.000
_cell.angle_alpha   90.00
_cell.angle_beta   90.00
_cell.angle_gamma   90.00
#
_symmetry.space_group_name_H-M   'P 1'
#
loop_
_entity.id
_entity.type
_entity.pdbx_description
1 polymer ?
#
loop_
_entity_poly.entity_id
_entity_poly.type
_entity_poly.pdbx_seq_one_letter_code
_entity_poly.pdbx_strand_id
1 'polypeptide(L)'
;MVPAANKVTGKGSLAVYRALVTQHPRADNLGTMPESLALPLQPPIAPMLAKLTGALPEGPGWHFEPKWDGFRCIVFFDGAAVYLQSRDLKPLGRYFPELEEKLPAVLPRPLVLDGEIVIMGSHGLEFDVLQQRIHPAESRVRKLSVETPAVFVAFDLLADGQESLVRTPFESRRERLESAFAGIASPAYVTPATTDRDLAQEWFERFEGAGFDGVVAKRLDGHYQPGKRAMAKIKHLRTADCVVGGFRWNKGEEGRSVGSLLLGLYDDEGTFHFVGHTSSFSAADKRELVALLAPFVSEDEAEGFGAGRTPGAPSRWSSGKDLSWVRLRPELVCEVTFDYLQGNRFRHAATFHRWRTDKPPVQCTFDQFQAAVPYELQQVFEK
;
A
#
# COMPACT_ATOMS: atom_id res chain seq x y z
N MET A 1 -18.49 13.59 28.28
CA MET A 1 -17.02 13.57 28.13
C MET A 1 -16.70 12.49 27.10
N VAL A 2 -16.32 12.87 25.90
CA VAL A 2 -15.95 11.95 24.82
C VAL A 2 -14.45 11.64 25.00
N PRO A 3 -14.02 10.38 25.04
CA PRO A 3 -12.59 10.07 25.14
C PRO A 3 -11.89 10.41 23.83
N ALA A 4 -10.72 10.99 23.96
CA ALA A 4 -9.86 11.45 22.88
C ALA A 4 -9.47 10.31 21.94
N ALA A 5 -9.59 10.55 20.64
CA ALA A 5 -9.18 9.64 19.58
C ALA A 5 -7.66 9.35 19.67
N ASN A 6 -7.30 8.11 19.92
CA ASN A 6 -5.93 7.63 19.90
C ASN A 6 -5.33 7.79 18.49
N LYS A 7 -4.16 8.40 18.42
CA LYS A 7 -3.36 8.59 17.22
C LYS A 7 -2.93 7.23 16.64
N VAL A 8 -3.60 6.77 15.60
CA VAL A 8 -3.14 5.65 14.79
C VAL A 8 -1.92 6.11 13.97
N THR A 9 -0.73 5.79 14.43
CA THR A 9 0.51 6.09 13.68
C THR A 9 0.67 5.05 12.56
N GLY A 10 0.51 5.49 11.32
CA GLY A 10 0.63 4.65 10.11
C GLY A 10 2.06 4.14 9.83
N LYS A 11 2.64 3.38 10.75
CA LYS A 11 3.99 2.80 10.62
C LYS A 11 4.03 1.51 9.80
N GLY A 12 2.89 0.84 9.57
CA GLY A 12 2.85 -0.48 8.91
C GLY A 12 3.20 -0.44 7.41
N SER A 13 2.67 0.51 6.66
CA SER A 13 2.93 0.64 5.22
C SER A 13 4.38 0.99 4.88
N LEU A 14 5.01 1.81 5.72
CA LEU A 14 6.44 2.17 5.55
C LEU A 14 7.38 0.98 5.79
N ALA A 15 7.03 0.07 6.70
CA ALA A 15 7.89 -1.08 7.03
C ALA A 15 7.91 -2.12 5.90
N VAL A 16 6.77 -2.40 5.27
CA VAL A 16 6.70 -3.36 4.16
C VAL A 16 7.41 -2.80 2.93
N TYR A 17 7.20 -1.53 2.60
CA TYR A 17 7.87 -0.88 1.47
C TYR A 17 9.37 -0.70 1.72
N ARG A 18 9.81 -0.33 2.94
CA ARG A 18 11.22 -0.32 3.33
C ARG A 18 11.86 -1.69 3.20
N ALA A 19 11.17 -2.76 3.63
CA ALA A 19 11.66 -4.12 3.50
C ALA A 19 11.84 -4.51 2.01
N LEU A 20 10.91 -4.11 1.14
CA LEU A 20 10.97 -4.40 -0.30
C LEU A 20 12.22 -3.81 -0.98
N VAL A 21 12.63 -2.61 -0.59
CA VAL A 21 13.74 -1.89 -1.24
C VAL A 21 15.08 -2.03 -0.50
N THR A 22 15.08 -2.34 0.83
CA THR A 22 16.31 -2.36 1.65
C THR A 22 17.01 -3.71 1.77
N GLN A 23 16.39 -4.84 1.36
CA GLN A 23 16.93 -6.18 1.60
C GLN A 23 17.63 -6.82 0.37
N HIS A 24 18.10 -6.03 -0.59
CA HIS A 24 18.89 -6.61 -1.68
C HIS A 24 20.38 -6.66 -1.31
N PRO A 25 21.01 -7.86 -1.37
CA PRO A 25 22.45 -7.98 -1.26
C PRO A 25 23.09 -7.40 -2.55
N ARG A 26 24.00 -6.47 -2.35
CA ARG A 26 24.87 -5.76 -3.31
C ARG A 26 24.27 -4.47 -3.90
N ALA A 27 24.80 -3.38 -3.36
CA ALA A 27 24.60 -2.01 -3.83
C ALA A 27 25.14 -1.76 -5.27
N ASP A 28 25.86 -2.72 -5.82
CA ASP A 28 26.66 -2.52 -7.04
C ASP A 28 25.87 -2.62 -8.35
N ASN A 29 24.57 -2.97 -8.30
CA ASN A 29 23.69 -3.10 -9.47
C ASN A 29 22.35 -2.34 -9.35
N LEU A 30 22.21 -1.44 -8.40
CA LEU A 30 21.13 -0.45 -8.41
C LEU A 30 21.56 0.65 -9.36
N GLY A 31 20.74 1.02 -10.34
CA GLY A 31 21.01 2.12 -11.25
C GLY A 31 21.56 3.32 -10.46
N THR A 32 22.67 3.86 -10.88
CA THR A 32 23.31 4.99 -10.21
C THR A 32 22.44 6.23 -10.38
N MET A 33 22.31 7.00 -9.30
CA MET A 33 21.70 8.31 -9.39
C MET A 33 22.54 9.16 -10.35
N PRO A 34 21.93 9.87 -11.32
CA PRO A 34 22.67 10.73 -12.23
C PRO A 34 23.40 11.83 -11.43
N GLU A 35 24.63 12.17 -11.82
CA GLU A 35 25.41 13.22 -11.15
C GLU A 35 24.72 14.59 -11.26
N SER A 36 24.06 14.87 -12.38
CA SER A 36 23.23 16.06 -12.59
C SER A 36 22.30 15.85 -13.78
N LEU A 37 21.09 16.37 -13.68
CA LEU A 37 20.12 16.46 -14.77
C LEU A 37 19.95 17.91 -15.19
N ALA A 38 19.65 18.16 -16.46
CA ALA A 38 19.33 19.51 -16.97
C ALA A 38 17.93 19.97 -16.54
N LEU A 39 17.64 19.91 -15.22
CA LEU A 39 16.35 20.19 -14.60
C LEU A 39 16.50 21.19 -13.44
N PRO A 40 15.48 22.02 -13.15
CA PRO A 40 15.50 22.95 -12.02
C PRO A 40 15.36 22.24 -10.66
N LEU A 41 14.97 20.97 -10.66
CA LEU A 41 14.85 20.12 -9.49
C LEU A 41 15.70 18.87 -9.68
N GLN A 42 16.53 18.57 -8.69
CA GLN A 42 17.44 17.42 -8.73
C GLN A 42 16.95 16.29 -7.80
N PRO A 43 17.11 15.00 -8.18
CA PRO A 43 16.90 13.91 -7.25
C PRO A 43 17.98 13.94 -6.12
N PRO A 44 17.64 13.51 -4.88
CA PRO A 44 16.35 12.96 -4.50
C PRO A 44 15.35 14.01 -3.99
N ILE A 45 14.09 13.88 -4.35
CA ILE A 45 12.99 14.68 -3.79
C ILE A 45 12.09 13.78 -2.94
N ALA A 46 11.89 14.14 -1.66
CA ALA A 46 10.94 13.43 -0.82
C ALA A 46 9.50 13.67 -1.30
N PRO A 47 8.72 12.62 -1.65
CA PRO A 47 7.35 12.82 -2.09
C PRO A 47 6.48 13.46 -1.02
N MET A 48 5.54 14.32 -1.42
CA MET A 48 4.48 14.80 -0.52
C MET A 48 3.58 13.63 -0.11
N LEU A 49 3.21 13.59 1.16
CA LEU A 49 2.53 12.46 1.78
C LEU A 49 1.07 12.80 2.14
N ALA A 50 0.25 11.76 2.31
CA ALA A 50 -1.13 11.91 2.75
C ALA A 50 -1.31 11.45 4.22
N LYS A 51 -2.20 12.15 4.94
CA LYS A 51 -2.71 11.77 6.26
C LYS A 51 -3.98 10.95 6.07
N LEU A 52 -4.13 9.86 6.81
CA LEU A 52 -5.39 9.11 6.86
C LEU A 52 -6.46 9.94 7.55
N THR A 53 -7.63 10.04 6.92
CA THR A 53 -8.84 10.69 7.44
C THR A 53 -10.00 9.70 7.38
N GLY A 54 -10.99 9.88 8.26
CA GLY A 54 -12.15 8.97 8.34
C GLY A 54 -13.22 9.24 7.29
N ALA A 55 -13.20 10.41 6.63
CA ALA A 55 -14.16 10.80 5.61
C ALA A 55 -13.51 11.76 4.60
N LEU A 56 -14.17 11.93 3.46
CA LEU A 56 -13.84 12.97 2.49
C LEU A 56 -13.97 14.34 3.15
N PRO A 57 -12.98 15.24 2.98
CA PRO A 57 -13.07 16.59 3.52
C PRO A 57 -14.25 17.36 2.93
N GLU A 58 -14.80 18.25 3.73
CA GLU A 58 -15.95 19.10 3.38
C GLU A 58 -15.52 20.49 2.94
N GLY A 59 -16.46 21.21 2.27
CA GLY A 59 -16.27 22.56 1.79
C GLY A 59 -15.48 22.67 0.49
N PRO A 60 -15.37 23.91 -0.05
CA PRO A 60 -14.73 24.17 -1.33
C PRO A 60 -13.20 24.10 -1.27
N GLY A 61 -12.57 24.08 -2.43
CA GLY A 61 -11.11 24.13 -2.57
C GLY A 61 -10.41 22.78 -2.42
N TRP A 62 -11.16 21.70 -2.53
CA TRP A 62 -10.62 20.35 -2.58
C TRP A 62 -10.68 19.78 -4.00
N HIS A 63 -9.68 18.97 -4.30
CA HIS A 63 -9.55 18.19 -5.52
C HIS A 63 -9.35 16.73 -5.12
N PHE A 64 -10.12 15.83 -5.73
CA PHE A 64 -10.17 14.42 -5.39
C PHE A 64 -9.64 13.58 -6.54
N GLU A 65 -8.88 12.56 -6.22
CA GLU A 65 -8.29 11.61 -7.16
C GLU A 65 -8.46 10.18 -6.64
N PRO A 66 -8.62 9.17 -7.53
CA PRO A 66 -8.53 7.78 -7.10
C PRO A 66 -7.19 7.52 -6.43
N LYS A 67 -7.21 6.76 -5.35
CA LYS A 67 -5.97 6.32 -4.71
C LYS A 67 -5.44 5.06 -5.38
N TRP A 68 -4.49 5.27 -6.28
CA TRP A 68 -3.77 4.21 -6.98
C TRP A 68 -3.05 3.29 -6.00
N ASP A 69 -3.07 1.98 -6.27
CA ASP A 69 -2.32 0.97 -5.54
C ASP A 69 -1.17 0.45 -6.39
N GLY A 70 -0.01 1.05 -6.20
CA GLY A 70 1.18 0.80 -6.98
C GLY A 70 2.48 1.14 -6.26
N PHE A 71 3.49 1.51 -7.01
CA PHE A 71 4.75 2.03 -6.49
C PHE A 71 4.88 3.52 -6.78
N ARG A 72 4.85 4.34 -5.72
CA ARG A 72 5.11 5.79 -5.84
C ARG A 72 6.41 6.03 -6.56
N CYS A 73 6.34 6.86 -7.59
CA CYS A 73 7.50 7.22 -8.39
C CYS A 73 7.53 8.71 -8.69
N ILE A 74 8.70 9.34 -8.47
CA ILE A 74 8.99 10.64 -9.06
C ILE A 74 9.82 10.37 -10.33
N VAL A 75 9.29 10.84 -11.45
CA VAL A 75 9.94 10.76 -12.77
C VAL A 75 10.68 12.08 -13.02
N PHE A 76 11.97 12.01 -13.25
CA PHE A 76 12.79 13.11 -13.72
C PHE A 76 13.13 12.85 -15.18
N PHE A 77 12.64 13.68 -16.07
CA PHE A 77 12.93 13.64 -17.49
C PHE A 77 13.61 14.94 -17.92
N ASP A 78 14.84 14.89 -18.37
CA ASP A 78 15.63 16.07 -18.76
C ASP A 78 15.57 16.41 -20.25
N GLY A 79 14.74 15.68 -21.00
CA GLY A 79 14.62 15.81 -22.46
C GLY A 79 15.37 14.75 -23.24
N ALA A 80 16.24 13.98 -22.58
CA ALA A 80 17.01 12.90 -23.19
C ALA A 80 16.85 11.58 -22.42
N ALA A 81 16.99 11.62 -21.11
CA ALA A 81 16.98 10.46 -20.23
C ALA A 81 15.93 10.60 -19.12
N VAL A 82 15.44 9.46 -18.64
CA VAL A 82 14.52 9.35 -17.52
C VAL A 82 15.22 8.74 -16.32
N TYR A 83 15.03 9.34 -15.16
CA TYR A 83 15.39 8.76 -13.87
C TYR A 83 14.11 8.53 -13.04
N LEU A 84 13.92 7.29 -12.59
CA LEU A 84 12.77 6.86 -11.79
C LEU A 84 13.17 6.76 -10.33
N GLN A 85 12.57 7.58 -9.45
CA GLN A 85 12.85 7.59 -8.03
C GLN A 85 11.69 7.03 -7.21
N SER A 86 11.98 6.09 -6.34
CA SER A 86 10.98 5.52 -5.40
C SER A 86 10.61 6.50 -4.28
N ARG A 87 9.53 6.15 -3.57
CA ARG A 87 9.12 6.83 -2.33
C ARG A 87 10.25 6.92 -1.28
N ASP A 88 11.11 5.89 -1.21
CA ASP A 88 12.23 5.81 -0.27
C ASP A 88 13.53 6.38 -0.85
N LEU A 89 13.40 7.23 -1.87
CA LEU A 89 14.49 7.98 -2.51
C LEU A 89 15.53 7.09 -3.21
N LYS A 90 15.12 5.91 -3.66
CA LYS A 90 16.00 4.96 -4.33
C LYS A 90 15.66 4.81 -5.81
N PRO A 91 16.63 4.44 -6.67
CA PRO A 91 16.36 4.17 -8.07
C PRO A 91 15.36 3.03 -8.27
N LEU A 92 14.42 3.21 -9.19
CA LEU A 92 13.46 2.19 -9.63
C LEU A 92 13.72 1.64 -11.03
N GLY A 93 14.49 2.33 -11.86
CA GLY A 93 14.63 2.06 -13.28
C GLY A 93 14.98 0.60 -13.59
N ARG A 94 15.92 -0.02 -12.85
CA ARG A 94 16.26 -1.42 -13.05
C ARG A 94 15.07 -2.39 -12.97
N TYR A 95 13.99 -2.02 -12.27
CA TYR A 95 12.79 -2.84 -12.11
C TYR A 95 11.73 -2.55 -13.16
N PHE A 96 11.86 -1.41 -13.85
CA PHE A 96 10.91 -0.91 -14.85
C PHE A 96 11.64 -0.43 -16.11
N PRO A 97 12.46 -1.29 -16.77
CA PRO A 97 13.23 -0.90 -17.94
C PRO A 97 12.34 -0.41 -19.08
N GLU A 98 11.12 -0.93 -19.22
CA GLU A 98 10.15 -0.49 -20.22
C GLU A 98 9.70 0.97 -20.03
N LEU A 99 9.67 1.47 -18.78
CA LEU A 99 9.34 2.87 -18.53
C LEU A 99 10.53 3.78 -18.84
N GLU A 100 11.76 3.38 -18.46
CA GLU A 100 12.97 4.14 -18.82
C GLU A 100 13.15 4.25 -20.33
N GLU A 101 12.80 3.20 -21.07
CA GLU A 101 12.90 3.16 -22.54
C GLU A 101 11.79 3.96 -23.22
N LYS A 102 10.55 3.86 -22.76
CA LYS A 102 9.39 4.40 -23.48
C LYS A 102 8.98 5.81 -23.07
N LEU A 103 9.17 6.21 -21.81
CA LEU A 103 8.79 7.54 -21.35
C LEU A 103 9.48 8.68 -22.11
N PRO A 104 10.77 8.60 -22.48
CA PRO A 104 11.40 9.64 -23.29
C PRO A 104 10.73 9.88 -24.65
N ALA A 105 10.12 8.86 -25.23
CA ALA A 105 9.46 8.95 -26.54
C ALA A 105 8.07 9.61 -26.48
N VAL A 106 7.43 9.64 -25.31
CA VAL A 106 6.06 10.16 -25.16
C VAL A 106 5.99 11.46 -24.39
N LEU A 107 6.95 11.73 -23.50
CA LEU A 107 6.98 12.99 -22.75
C LEU A 107 7.40 14.15 -23.65
N PRO A 108 6.65 15.28 -23.66
CA PRO A 108 6.79 16.30 -24.72
C PRO A 108 8.01 17.23 -24.53
N ARG A 109 8.54 17.33 -23.33
CA ARG A 109 9.62 18.23 -22.92
C ARG A 109 10.18 17.81 -21.55
N PRO A 110 11.29 18.43 -21.08
CA PRO A 110 11.79 18.20 -19.73
C PRO A 110 10.71 18.42 -18.66
N LEU A 111 10.48 17.43 -17.77
CA LEU A 111 9.46 17.43 -16.72
C LEU A 111 9.95 16.75 -15.46
N VAL A 112 9.47 17.20 -14.30
CA VAL A 112 9.54 16.43 -13.04
C VAL A 112 8.11 16.12 -12.59
N LEU A 113 7.76 14.85 -12.58
CA LEU A 113 6.40 14.34 -12.33
C LEU A 113 6.36 13.51 -11.06
N ASP A 114 5.31 13.66 -10.28
CA ASP A 114 5.00 12.78 -9.15
C ASP A 114 3.80 11.91 -9.52
N GLY A 115 3.94 10.60 -9.35
CA GLY A 115 2.93 9.64 -9.82
C GLY A 115 3.05 8.27 -9.18
N GLU A 116 2.35 7.32 -9.76
CA GLU A 116 2.34 5.92 -9.35
C GLU A 116 2.67 5.03 -10.55
N ILE A 117 3.55 4.04 -10.34
CA ILE A 117 3.77 2.95 -11.30
C ILE A 117 2.78 1.85 -10.96
N VAL A 118 2.00 1.41 -11.95
CA VAL A 118 0.97 0.38 -11.79
C VAL A 118 1.03 -0.63 -12.94
N ILE A 119 0.44 -1.81 -12.73
CA ILE A 119 0.12 -2.76 -13.80
C ILE A 119 -1.39 -2.80 -13.91
N MET A 120 -1.88 -2.52 -15.12
CA MET A 120 -3.29 -2.53 -15.45
C MET A 120 -3.63 -3.88 -16.08
N GLY A 121 -4.44 -4.70 -15.39
CA GLY A 121 -4.97 -5.96 -15.88
C GLY A 121 -6.38 -5.80 -16.47
N SER A 122 -6.94 -6.91 -16.97
CA SER A 122 -8.28 -6.94 -17.53
C SER A 122 -9.41 -6.64 -16.53
N HIS A 123 -9.14 -6.82 -15.24
CA HIS A 123 -10.14 -6.66 -14.16
C HIS A 123 -9.75 -5.60 -13.13
N GLY A 124 -8.77 -4.76 -13.43
CA GLY A 124 -8.31 -3.71 -12.51
C GLY A 124 -6.81 -3.67 -12.32
N LEU A 125 -6.38 -3.08 -11.21
CA LEU A 125 -4.95 -2.96 -10.86
C LEU A 125 -4.42 -4.29 -10.32
N GLU A 126 -3.28 -4.76 -10.87
CA GLU A 126 -2.64 -6.02 -10.49
C GLU A 126 -1.41 -5.77 -9.61
N PHE A 127 -1.64 -5.37 -8.36
CA PHE A 127 -0.54 -5.08 -7.43
C PHE A 127 0.35 -6.29 -7.14
N ASP A 128 -0.21 -7.50 -7.09
CA ASP A 128 0.56 -8.74 -6.84
C ASP A 128 1.53 -9.04 -7.97
N VAL A 129 1.11 -8.77 -9.21
CA VAL A 129 1.98 -8.87 -10.39
C VAL A 129 3.06 -7.79 -10.33
N LEU A 130 2.68 -6.56 -9.97
CA LEU A 130 3.62 -5.44 -9.80
C LEU A 130 4.71 -5.76 -8.75
N GLN A 131 4.35 -6.36 -7.62
CA GLN A 131 5.33 -6.75 -6.59
C GLN A 131 6.39 -7.75 -7.09
N GLN A 132 6.05 -8.58 -8.08
CA GLN A 132 7.00 -9.54 -8.64
C GLN A 132 8.14 -8.87 -9.42
N ARG A 133 7.97 -7.60 -9.81
CA ARG A 133 8.99 -6.80 -10.51
C ARG A 133 10.20 -6.51 -9.62
N ILE A 134 10.02 -6.46 -8.30
CA ILE A 134 11.12 -6.26 -7.36
C ILE A 134 11.87 -7.59 -7.17
N HIS A 135 12.76 -7.87 -8.12
CA HIS A 135 13.51 -9.13 -8.16
C HIS A 135 15.01 -8.89 -8.43
N PRO A 136 15.92 -9.66 -7.79
CA PRO A 136 17.36 -9.49 -7.98
C PRO A 136 17.85 -9.91 -9.38
N ALA A 137 17.21 -10.91 -10.03
CA ALA A 137 17.61 -11.38 -11.34
C ALA A 137 17.05 -10.48 -12.44
N GLU A 138 17.94 -9.83 -13.19
CA GLU A 138 17.60 -8.95 -14.31
C GLU A 138 16.82 -9.67 -15.43
N SER A 139 17.17 -10.90 -15.73
CA SER A 139 16.48 -11.72 -16.75
C SER A 139 14.99 -11.89 -16.45
N ARG A 140 14.63 -12.07 -15.16
CA ARG A 140 13.24 -12.15 -14.73
C ARG A 140 12.53 -10.80 -14.86
N VAL A 141 13.20 -9.71 -14.49
CA VAL A 141 12.64 -8.36 -14.64
C VAL A 141 12.37 -8.07 -16.11
N ARG A 142 13.33 -8.33 -17.01
CA ARG A 142 13.15 -8.16 -18.47
C ARG A 142 12.00 -9.00 -19.03
N LYS A 143 11.88 -10.26 -18.59
CA LYS A 143 10.75 -11.11 -18.99
C LYS A 143 9.42 -10.47 -18.58
N LEU A 144 9.27 -10.11 -17.30
CA LEU A 144 8.04 -9.51 -16.76
C LEU A 144 7.74 -8.13 -17.37
N SER A 145 8.75 -7.35 -17.77
CA SER A 145 8.53 -6.05 -18.43
C SER A 145 7.86 -6.17 -19.81
N VAL A 146 7.96 -7.35 -20.42
CA VAL A 146 7.29 -7.66 -21.70
C VAL A 146 5.93 -8.33 -21.47
N GLU A 147 5.86 -9.29 -20.54
CA GLU A 147 4.64 -10.07 -20.29
C GLU A 147 3.55 -9.25 -19.56
N THR A 148 3.96 -8.41 -18.64
CA THR A 148 3.08 -7.57 -17.81
C THR A 148 3.67 -6.16 -17.69
N PRO A 149 3.65 -5.36 -18.78
CA PRO A 149 4.27 -4.04 -18.79
C PRO A 149 3.58 -3.11 -17.80
N ALA A 150 4.41 -2.35 -17.08
CA ALA A 150 3.93 -1.32 -16.19
C ALA A 150 3.64 -0.01 -16.94
N VAL A 151 2.76 0.81 -16.36
CA VAL A 151 2.47 2.17 -16.82
C VAL A 151 2.69 3.17 -15.68
N PHE A 152 2.88 4.43 -16.04
CA PHE A 152 3.04 5.53 -15.09
C PHE A 152 1.80 6.42 -15.11
N VAL A 153 1.21 6.65 -13.94
CA VAL A 153 0.06 7.54 -13.77
C VAL A 153 0.51 8.77 -12.98
N ALA A 154 0.60 9.90 -13.65
CA ALA A 154 0.98 11.19 -13.07
C ALA A 154 -0.21 11.81 -12.33
N PHE A 155 0.03 12.42 -11.18
CA PHE A 155 -0.97 13.15 -10.39
C PHE A 155 -0.44 14.48 -9.82
N ASP A 156 0.82 14.84 -10.09
CA ASP A 156 1.39 16.17 -9.79
C ASP A 156 2.54 16.50 -10.75
N LEU A 157 2.72 17.78 -11.00
CA LEU A 157 3.81 18.32 -11.81
C LEU A 157 4.69 19.23 -10.96
N LEU A 158 5.95 18.86 -10.79
CA LEU A 158 6.88 19.55 -9.90
C LEU A 158 7.81 20.52 -10.63
N ALA A 159 8.11 20.24 -11.91
CA ALA A 159 8.82 21.14 -12.79
C ALA A 159 8.35 21.00 -14.24
N ASP A 160 8.34 22.10 -14.97
CA ASP A 160 7.98 22.22 -16.39
C ASP A 160 9.10 22.98 -17.11
N GLY A 161 9.86 22.29 -17.95
CA GLY A 161 11.10 22.82 -18.54
C GLY A 161 12.08 23.23 -17.45
N GLN A 162 12.47 24.50 -17.45
CA GLN A 162 13.39 25.08 -16.46
C GLN A 162 12.70 25.77 -15.28
N GLU A 163 11.36 25.65 -15.18
CA GLU A 163 10.57 26.24 -14.10
C GLU A 163 10.27 25.23 -13.01
N SER A 164 10.63 25.53 -11.76
CA SER A 164 10.19 24.75 -10.59
C SER A 164 8.80 25.19 -10.15
N LEU A 165 7.87 24.24 -10.05
CA LEU A 165 6.48 24.49 -9.68
C LEU A 165 6.16 24.14 -8.21
N VAL A 166 7.15 23.76 -7.41
CA VAL A 166 6.96 23.34 -6.01
C VAL A 166 6.24 24.40 -5.18
N ARG A 167 6.43 25.68 -5.47
CA ARG A 167 5.79 26.82 -4.80
C ARG A 167 4.53 27.32 -5.49
N THR A 168 4.14 26.71 -6.60
CA THR A 168 2.93 27.05 -7.34
C THR A 168 1.73 26.33 -6.69
N PRO A 169 0.54 26.95 -6.62
CA PRO A 169 -0.69 26.30 -6.16
C PRO A 169 -0.98 25.02 -6.96
N PHE A 170 -1.57 24.00 -6.30
CA PHE A 170 -1.86 22.71 -6.94
C PHE A 170 -2.77 22.85 -8.16
N GLU A 171 -3.77 23.73 -8.11
CA GLU A 171 -4.67 23.99 -9.25
C GLU A 171 -3.89 24.31 -10.53
N SER A 172 -2.96 25.28 -10.45
CA SER A 172 -2.13 25.65 -11.61
C SER A 172 -1.17 24.53 -12.03
N ARG A 173 -0.62 23.75 -11.07
CA ARG A 173 0.21 22.57 -11.40
C ARG A 173 -0.62 21.51 -12.12
N ARG A 174 -1.86 21.31 -11.71
CA ARG A 174 -2.79 20.35 -12.32
C ARG A 174 -3.16 20.76 -13.75
N GLU A 175 -3.52 22.01 -13.99
CA GLU A 175 -3.79 22.54 -15.33
C GLU A 175 -2.59 22.34 -16.28
N ARG A 176 -1.40 22.62 -15.80
CA ARG A 176 -0.17 22.41 -16.59
C ARG A 176 0.12 20.92 -16.83
N LEU A 177 -0.16 20.05 -15.86
CA LEU A 177 -0.03 18.62 -16.01
C LEU A 177 -0.96 18.11 -17.11
N GLU A 178 -2.24 18.48 -17.07
CA GLU A 178 -3.23 18.10 -18.08
C GLU A 178 -2.85 18.62 -19.48
N SER A 179 -2.41 19.86 -19.56
CA SER A 179 -1.90 20.43 -20.81
C SER A 179 -0.67 19.69 -21.35
N ALA A 180 0.28 19.33 -20.48
CA ALA A 180 1.49 18.59 -20.87
C ALA A 180 1.17 17.17 -21.35
N PHE A 181 0.07 16.58 -20.87
CA PHE A 181 -0.33 15.22 -21.23
C PHE A 181 -1.40 15.17 -22.32
N ALA A 182 -1.82 16.32 -22.86
CA ALA A 182 -2.77 16.35 -23.96
C ALA A 182 -2.22 15.58 -25.18
N GLY A 183 -2.90 14.48 -25.54
CA GLY A 183 -2.50 13.61 -26.66
C GLY A 183 -1.37 12.62 -26.36
N ILE A 184 -0.90 12.53 -25.12
CA ILE A 184 0.05 11.48 -24.72
C ILE A 184 -0.69 10.14 -24.61
N ALA A 185 -0.03 9.11 -25.14
CA ALA A 185 -0.50 7.72 -25.07
C ALA A 185 0.35 6.90 -24.08
N SER A 186 -0.05 5.62 -23.90
CA SER A 186 0.72 4.65 -23.13
C SER A 186 2.23 4.75 -23.40
N PRO A 187 3.07 4.64 -22.36
CA PRO A 187 2.77 4.15 -21.01
C PRO A 187 2.54 5.25 -19.95
N ALA A 188 2.22 6.48 -20.34
CA ALA A 188 2.02 7.59 -19.40
C ALA A 188 0.58 8.10 -19.44
N TYR A 189 -0.01 8.31 -18.26
CA TYR A 189 -1.39 8.77 -18.07
C TYR A 189 -1.45 9.85 -17.00
N VAL A 190 -2.49 10.66 -17.03
CA VAL A 190 -2.87 11.55 -15.92
C VAL A 190 -3.98 10.88 -15.12
N THR A 191 -3.89 10.91 -13.80
CA THR A 191 -4.98 10.41 -12.94
C THR A 191 -6.27 11.18 -13.21
N PRO A 192 -7.44 10.53 -13.30
CA PRO A 192 -8.71 11.25 -13.32
C PRO A 192 -8.90 12.02 -12.00
N ALA A 193 -9.67 13.07 -12.07
CA ALA A 193 -9.85 13.95 -10.94
C ALA A 193 -11.19 14.68 -10.97
N THR A 194 -11.67 15.11 -9.81
CA THR A 194 -12.88 15.90 -9.68
C THR A 194 -12.79 16.87 -8.50
N THR A 195 -13.51 17.98 -8.59
CA THR A 195 -13.79 18.89 -7.47
C THR A 195 -15.17 18.63 -6.85
N ASP A 196 -15.96 17.76 -7.48
CA ASP A 196 -17.26 17.32 -6.99
C ASP A 196 -17.07 16.25 -5.91
N ARG A 197 -17.50 16.56 -4.69
CA ARG A 197 -17.37 15.67 -3.54
C ARG A 197 -18.28 14.44 -3.66
N ASP A 198 -19.46 14.60 -4.26
CA ASP A 198 -20.43 13.49 -4.38
C ASP A 198 -19.92 12.49 -5.43
N LEU A 199 -19.33 12.96 -6.52
CA LEU A 199 -18.64 12.10 -7.48
C LEU A 199 -17.43 11.41 -6.85
N ALA A 200 -16.67 12.11 -6.01
CA ALA A 200 -15.55 11.50 -5.27
C ALA A 200 -16.02 10.43 -4.27
N GLN A 201 -17.21 10.60 -3.68
CA GLN A 201 -17.83 9.59 -2.82
C GLN A 201 -18.27 8.37 -3.64
N GLU A 202 -18.85 8.58 -4.83
CA GLU A 202 -19.17 7.49 -5.76
C GLU A 202 -17.90 6.72 -6.17
N TRP A 203 -16.80 7.40 -6.45
CA TRP A 203 -15.51 6.76 -6.74
C TRP A 203 -15.01 5.94 -5.56
N PHE A 204 -15.11 6.49 -4.36
CA PHE A 204 -14.74 5.78 -3.14
C PHE A 204 -15.49 4.45 -3.02
N GLU A 205 -16.80 4.42 -3.30
CA GLU A 205 -17.65 3.24 -3.18
C GLU A 205 -17.44 2.21 -4.31
N ARG A 206 -17.17 2.67 -5.54
CA ARG A 206 -17.18 1.82 -6.74
C ARG A 206 -15.79 1.37 -7.20
N PHE A 207 -14.78 2.22 -7.05
CA PHE A 207 -13.46 1.91 -7.61
C PHE A 207 -12.69 0.84 -6.85
N GLU A 208 -13.17 0.44 -5.68
CA GLU A 208 -12.63 -0.71 -4.97
C GLU A 208 -12.63 -1.98 -5.85
N GLY A 209 -13.67 -2.17 -6.67
CA GLY A 209 -13.78 -3.26 -7.64
C GLY A 209 -12.73 -3.25 -8.74
N ALA A 210 -12.12 -2.10 -9.03
CA ALA A 210 -11.01 -1.95 -9.96
C ALA A 210 -9.62 -1.97 -9.27
N GLY A 211 -9.55 -2.28 -7.97
CA GLY A 211 -8.29 -2.41 -7.23
C GLY A 211 -7.74 -1.11 -6.65
N PHE A 212 -8.53 -0.05 -6.59
CA PHE A 212 -8.12 1.18 -5.94
C PHE A 212 -8.27 1.09 -4.42
N ASP A 213 -7.38 1.75 -3.70
CA ASP A 213 -7.27 1.70 -2.23
C ASP A 213 -8.04 2.85 -1.54
N GLY A 214 -8.92 3.55 -2.28
CA GLY A 214 -9.72 4.68 -1.80
C GLY A 214 -9.57 5.95 -2.63
N VAL A 215 -9.59 7.11 -1.97
CA VAL A 215 -9.48 8.44 -2.58
C VAL A 215 -8.39 9.27 -1.90
N VAL A 216 -7.69 10.10 -2.67
CA VAL A 216 -6.77 11.13 -2.19
C VAL A 216 -7.42 12.50 -2.41
N ALA A 217 -7.36 13.37 -1.39
CA ALA A 217 -7.83 14.74 -1.48
C ALA A 217 -6.65 15.73 -1.31
N LYS A 218 -6.57 16.70 -2.21
CA LYS A 218 -5.54 17.74 -2.25
C LYS A 218 -6.20 19.12 -2.17
N ARG A 219 -5.56 20.08 -1.51
CA ARG A 219 -6.00 21.48 -1.53
C ARG A 219 -5.62 22.12 -2.87
N LEU A 220 -6.56 22.76 -3.53
CA LEU A 220 -6.33 23.49 -4.80
C LEU A 220 -5.29 24.60 -4.63
N ASP A 221 -5.34 25.33 -3.50
CA ASP A 221 -4.42 26.41 -3.16
C ASP A 221 -3.08 25.91 -2.56
N GLY A 222 -2.95 24.58 -2.39
CA GLY A 222 -1.81 23.98 -1.70
C GLY A 222 -0.51 23.96 -2.52
N HIS A 223 0.61 24.32 -1.91
CA HIS A 223 1.94 24.12 -2.49
C HIS A 223 2.39 22.65 -2.32
N TYR A 224 3.32 22.21 -3.16
CA TYR A 224 3.96 20.92 -2.95
C TYR A 224 4.90 20.99 -1.74
N GLN A 225 4.72 20.09 -0.78
CA GLN A 225 5.46 20.07 0.48
C GLN A 225 6.25 18.76 0.62
N PRO A 226 7.50 18.72 0.14
CA PRO A 226 8.31 17.51 0.19
C PRO A 226 8.39 16.90 1.59
N GLY A 227 8.12 15.59 1.69
CA GLY A 227 8.17 14.82 2.94
C GLY A 227 7.08 15.14 3.95
N LYS A 228 6.19 16.12 3.72
CA LYS A 228 5.10 16.49 4.64
C LYS A 228 3.81 15.77 4.30
N ARG A 229 2.96 15.56 5.33
CA ARG A 229 1.62 14.98 5.19
C ARG A 229 0.59 16.08 4.93
N ALA A 230 0.66 16.67 3.74
CA ALA A 230 -0.16 17.82 3.34
C ALA A 230 -1.39 17.44 2.50
N MET A 231 -1.57 16.17 2.16
CA MET A 231 -2.77 15.63 1.51
C MET A 231 -3.61 14.82 2.51
N ALA A 232 -4.89 14.63 2.23
CA ALA A 232 -5.72 13.64 2.91
C ALA A 232 -5.85 12.37 2.04
N LYS A 233 -6.00 11.22 2.68
CA LYS A 233 -6.38 9.96 2.06
C LYS A 233 -7.48 9.30 2.83
N ILE A 234 -8.47 8.83 2.12
CA ILE A 234 -9.60 8.07 2.63
C ILE A 234 -9.43 6.65 2.08
N LYS A 235 -9.42 5.67 2.98
CA LYS A 235 -9.26 4.27 2.63
C LYS A 235 -10.47 3.47 3.06
N HIS A 236 -10.79 2.43 2.29
CA HIS A 236 -11.67 1.38 2.77
C HIS A 236 -11.01 0.68 3.97
N LEU A 237 -11.73 0.68 5.08
CA LEU A 237 -11.38 -0.08 6.27
C LEU A 237 -12.46 -1.13 6.45
N ARG A 238 -12.09 -2.38 6.25
CA ARG A 238 -12.98 -3.53 6.42
C ARG A 238 -12.75 -4.14 7.79
N THR A 239 -13.79 -4.68 8.37
CA THR A 239 -13.69 -5.47 9.60
C THR A 239 -13.78 -6.96 9.28
N ALA A 240 -13.12 -7.77 10.09
CA ALA A 240 -13.23 -9.21 10.07
C ALA A 240 -13.26 -9.74 11.48
N ASP A 241 -14.07 -10.76 11.71
CA ASP A 241 -14.02 -11.57 12.91
C ASP A 241 -13.07 -12.73 12.68
N CYS A 242 -12.00 -12.76 13.45
CA CYS A 242 -10.93 -13.74 13.31
C CYS A 242 -10.79 -14.56 14.59
N VAL A 243 -10.47 -15.84 14.42
CA VAL A 243 -10.08 -16.70 15.54
C VAL A 243 -8.61 -16.51 15.86
N VAL A 244 -8.28 -16.41 17.14
CA VAL A 244 -6.90 -16.33 17.60
C VAL A 244 -6.33 -17.73 17.77
N GLY A 245 -5.48 -18.17 16.83
CA GLY A 245 -4.87 -19.52 16.86
C GLY A 245 -3.48 -19.55 17.49
N GLY A 246 -2.97 -18.40 17.93
CA GLY A 246 -1.66 -18.34 18.59
C GLY A 246 -1.18 -16.91 18.83
N PHE A 247 0.01 -16.80 19.41
CA PHE A 247 0.64 -15.49 19.62
C PHE A 247 2.17 -15.57 19.57
N ARG A 248 2.82 -14.43 19.44
CA ARG A 248 4.26 -14.28 19.58
C ARG A 248 4.57 -13.41 20.79
N TRP A 249 5.64 -13.75 21.49
CA TRP A 249 6.17 -12.90 22.54
C TRP A 249 6.75 -11.60 21.99
N ASN A 250 6.76 -10.58 22.78
CA ASN A 250 7.60 -9.41 22.54
C ASN A 250 9.07 -9.81 22.61
N LYS A 251 9.89 -9.25 21.74
CA LYS A 251 11.32 -9.59 21.69
C LYS A 251 12.00 -9.31 23.03
N GLY A 252 12.56 -10.37 23.63
CA GLY A 252 13.23 -10.31 24.93
C GLY A 252 12.29 -10.20 26.14
N GLU A 253 10.97 -10.39 25.96
CA GLU A 253 9.97 -10.30 27.02
C GLU A 253 9.09 -11.56 27.08
N GLU A 254 9.68 -12.74 26.81
CA GLU A 254 8.97 -14.01 26.92
C GLU A 254 8.38 -14.20 28.31
N GLY A 255 7.14 -14.70 28.37
CA GLY A 255 6.38 -14.86 29.60
C GLY A 255 5.88 -13.56 30.24
N ARG A 256 6.23 -12.39 29.70
CA ARG A 256 5.91 -11.08 30.31
C ARG A 256 5.08 -10.17 29.42
N SER A 257 5.19 -10.30 28.10
CA SER A 257 4.53 -9.38 27.17
C SER A 257 4.28 -10.04 25.81
N VAL A 258 3.03 -9.99 25.33
CA VAL A 258 2.63 -10.51 24.02
C VAL A 258 2.95 -9.49 22.93
N GLY A 259 3.70 -9.90 21.90
CA GLY A 259 4.06 -9.04 20.78
C GLY A 259 2.96 -8.90 19.73
N SER A 260 2.35 -10.04 19.36
CA SER A 260 1.26 -10.08 18.37
C SER A 260 0.37 -11.30 18.54
N LEU A 261 -0.90 -11.18 18.19
CA LEU A 261 -1.84 -12.30 18.03
C LEU A 261 -1.80 -12.79 16.59
N LEU A 262 -1.88 -14.10 16.40
CA LEU A 262 -1.94 -14.78 15.11
C LEU A 262 -3.40 -15.14 14.81
N LEU A 263 -3.87 -14.69 13.66
CA LEU A 263 -5.27 -14.70 13.27
C LEU A 263 -5.55 -15.78 12.23
N GLY A 264 -6.68 -16.43 12.35
CA GLY A 264 -7.13 -17.44 11.41
C GLY A 264 -8.62 -17.38 11.10
N LEU A 265 -8.98 -18.04 10.00
CA LEU A 265 -10.33 -18.24 9.53
C LEU A 265 -10.52 -19.68 9.10
N TYR A 266 -11.76 -20.15 9.16
CA TYR A 266 -12.14 -21.45 8.64
C TYR A 266 -12.56 -21.34 7.17
N ASP A 267 -12.21 -22.36 6.37
CA ASP A 267 -12.79 -22.56 5.05
C ASP A 267 -14.09 -23.38 5.14
N ASP A 268 -14.73 -23.61 3.99
CA ASP A 268 -15.98 -24.37 3.87
C ASP A 268 -15.83 -25.84 4.29
N GLU A 269 -14.59 -26.35 4.29
CA GLU A 269 -14.25 -27.71 4.69
C GLU A 269 -13.92 -27.80 6.19
N GLY A 270 -13.98 -26.67 6.91
CA GLY A 270 -13.67 -26.58 8.34
C GLY A 270 -12.17 -26.55 8.66
N THR A 271 -11.31 -26.33 7.66
CA THR A 271 -9.87 -26.20 7.88
C THR A 271 -9.53 -24.80 8.41
N PHE A 272 -8.72 -24.73 9.46
CA PHE A 272 -8.33 -23.49 10.10
C PHE A 272 -7.06 -22.90 9.44
N HIS A 273 -7.20 -21.79 8.70
CA HIS A 273 -6.12 -21.15 7.95
C HIS A 273 -5.56 -19.93 8.66
N PHE A 274 -4.23 -19.79 8.63
CA PHE A 274 -3.56 -18.58 9.09
C PHE A 274 -3.77 -17.44 8.08
N VAL A 275 -4.43 -16.34 8.50
CA VAL A 275 -4.74 -15.20 7.62
C VAL A 275 -3.91 -13.95 7.93
N GLY A 276 -3.26 -13.85 9.07
CA GLY A 276 -2.46 -12.69 9.40
C GLY A 276 -2.20 -12.51 10.89
N HIS A 277 -1.83 -11.32 11.29
CA HIS A 277 -1.58 -11.02 12.69
C HIS A 277 -2.00 -9.58 13.05
N THR A 278 -2.20 -9.34 14.34
CA THR A 278 -2.38 -8.00 14.90
C THR A 278 -1.36 -7.76 16.02
N SER A 279 -0.81 -6.54 16.08
CA SER A 279 0.12 -6.10 17.13
C SER A 279 -0.23 -4.71 17.66
N SER A 280 -1.45 -4.23 17.38
CA SER A 280 -1.94 -2.87 17.68
C SER A 280 -2.39 -2.70 19.13
N PHE A 281 -1.59 -3.19 20.07
CA PHE A 281 -1.87 -3.14 21.49
C PHE A 281 -0.99 -2.11 22.21
N SER A 282 -1.51 -1.49 23.26
CA SER A 282 -0.68 -0.70 24.17
C SER A 282 0.29 -1.60 24.95
N ALA A 283 1.29 -1.00 25.57
CA ALA A 283 2.22 -1.75 26.41
C ALA A 283 1.53 -2.39 27.65
N ALA A 284 0.45 -1.81 28.14
CA ALA A 284 -0.38 -2.37 29.22
C ALA A 284 -1.13 -3.60 28.72
N ASP A 285 -1.89 -3.45 27.61
CA ASP A 285 -2.68 -4.55 27.02
C ASP A 285 -1.79 -5.76 26.70
N LYS A 286 -0.58 -5.52 26.17
CA LYS A 286 0.38 -6.60 25.87
C LYS A 286 0.79 -7.44 27.08
N ARG A 287 0.82 -6.86 28.26
CA ARG A 287 1.06 -7.57 29.52
C ARG A 287 -0.17 -8.30 30.02
N GLU A 288 -1.34 -7.66 29.91
CA GLU A 288 -2.63 -8.26 30.30
C GLU A 288 -2.98 -9.47 29.45
N LEU A 289 -2.62 -9.45 28.15
CA LEU A 289 -2.81 -10.57 27.24
C LEU A 289 -2.10 -11.85 27.73
N VAL A 290 -1.02 -11.76 28.50
CA VAL A 290 -0.33 -12.96 29.04
C VAL A 290 -1.26 -13.79 29.92
N ALA A 291 -1.94 -13.14 30.87
CA ALA A 291 -2.87 -13.81 31.77
C ALA A 291 -4.14 -14.28 31.03
N LEU A 292 -4.64 -13.47 30.09
CA LEU A 292 -5.81 -13.80 29.30
C LEU A 292 -5.61 -15.03 28.41
N LEU A 293 -4.43 -15.15 27.78
CA LEU A 293 -4.14 -16.23 26.82
C LEU A 293 -3.66 -17.53 27.48
N ALA A 294 -3.12 -17.45 28.69
CA ALA A 294 -2.54 -18.61 29.39
C ALA A 294 -3.47 -19.84 29.47
N PRO A 295 -4.79 -19.71 29.76
CA PRO A 295 -5.69 -20.86 29.81
C PRO A 295 -5.92 -21.57 28.47
N PHE A 296 -5.60 -20.92 27.36
CA PHE A 296 -5.82 -21.41 26.00
C PHE A 296 -4.58 -22.01 25.35
N VAL A 297 -3.44 -21.95 26.01
CA VAL A 297 -2.17 -22.53 25.48
C VAL A 297 -2.37 -24.03 25.26
N SER A 298 -1.99 -24.50 24.09
CA SER A 298 -2.08 -25.89 23.68
C SER A 298 -0.74 -26.40 23.11
N GLU A 299 -0.42 -27.66 23.47
CA GLU A 299 0.69 -28.40 22.87
C GLU A 299 0.21 -29.32 21.74
N ASP A 300 -1.11 -29.49 21.57
CA ASP A 300 -1.68 -30.36 20.54
C ASP A 300 -1.53 -29.70 19.14
N GLU A 301 -0.83 -30.39 18.26
CA GLU A 301 -0.61 -29.93 16.89
C GLU A 301 -1.90 -29.90 16.05
N ALA A 302 -2.88 -30.74 16.39
CA ALA A 302 -4.16 -30.78 15.70
C ALA A 302 -5.02 -29.53 15.95
N GLU A 303 -4.78 -28.82 17.06
CA GLU A 303 -5.48 -27.57 17.40
C GLU A 303 -4.86 -26.31 16.73
N GLY A 304 -3.82 -26.49 15.92
CA GLY A 304 -3.14 -25.39 15.23
C GLY A 304 -3.73 -25.04 13.87
N PHE A 305 -3.09 -24.11 13.20
CA PHE A 305 -3.38 -23.79 11.80
C PHE A 305 -3.15 -25.02 10.93
N GLY A 306 -4.13 -25.36 10.07
CA GLY A 306 -4.10 -26.49 9.15
C GLY A 306 -3.13 -26.32 7.98
N ALA A 307 -3.40 -27.04 6.89
CA ALA A 307 -2.56 -27.04 5.69
C ALA A 307 -2.35 -25.65 5.09
N GLY A 308 -1.16 -25.42 4.52
CA GLY A 308 -0.79 -24.18 3.88
C GLY A 308 0.35 -23.46 4.59
N ARG A 309 0.46 -22.14 4.38
CA ARG A 309 1.52 -21.35 5.02
C ARG A 309 1.19 -21.08 6.49
N THR A 310 1.90 -21.74 7.38
CA THR A 310 1.79 -21.54 8.82
C THR A 310 2.52 -20.29 9.31
N PRO A 311 2.19 -19.77 10.52
CA PRO A 311 3.01 -18.77 11.19
C PRO A 311 4.42 -19.31 11.39
N GLY A 312 5.43 -18.59 10.94
CA GLY A 312 6.81 -19.08 11.06
C GLY A 312 7.39 -19.68 9.78
N ALA A 313 6.59 -19.93 8.76
CA ALA A 313 7.11 -20.35 7.48
C ALA A 313 8.09 -19.32 6.92
N PRO A 314 9.31 -19.74 6.49
CA PRO A 314 10.31 -18.81 5.99
C PRO A 314 9.82 -18.05 4.77
N SER A 315 10.09 -16.76 4.74
CA SER A 315 9.79 -15.87 3.61
C SER A 315 11.03 -15.05 3.28
N ARG A 316 11.05 -14.47 2.08
CA ARG A 316 12.10 -13.52 1.68
C ARG A 316 12.28 -12.36 2.68
N TRP A 317 11.28 -12.10 3.51
CA TRP A 317 11.20 -10.98 4.45
C TRP A 317 11.48 -11.38 5.90
N SER A 318 11.66 -12.67 6.16
CA SER A 318 11.85 -13.21 7.51
C SER A 318 13.30 -13.53 7.87
N SER A 319 14.25 -13.23 6.97
CA SER A 319 15.68 -13.49 7.23
C SER A 319 16.14 -12.82 8.53
N GLY A 320 16.68 -13.62 9.46
CA GLY A 320 17.20 -13.14 10.75
C GLY A 320 16.13 -12.77 11.79
N LYS A 321 14.85 -13.05 11.55
CA LYS A 321 13.77 -12.84 12.55
C LYS A 321 13.45 -14.14 13.24
N ASP A 322 13.27 -14.07 14.56
CA ASP A 322 12.62 -15.14 15.31
C ASP A 322 11.15 -15.20 14.92
N LEU A 323 10.73 -16.34 14.38
CA LEU A 323 9.36 -16.61 13.95
C LEU A 323 8.64 -17.59 14.86
N SER A 324 9.24 -17.95 16.01
CA SER A 324 8.61 -18.80 17.01
C SER A 324 7.27 -18.21 17.48
N TRP A 325 6.36 -19.06 17.83
CA TRP A 325 5.05 -18.67 18.31
C TRP A 325 4.48 -19.74 19.26
N VAL A 326 3.58 -19.30 20.13
CA VAL A 326 2.85 -20.15 21.08
C VAL A 326 1.47 -20.45 20.49
N ARG A 327 1.12 -21.73 20.43
CA ARG A 327 -0.17 -22.20 19.96
C ARG A 327 -1.24 -21.98 21.00
N LEU A 328 -2.45 -21.65 20.52
CA LEU A 328 -3.66 -21.55 21.32
C LEU A 328 -4.73 -22.47 20.76
N ARG A 329 -5.58 -23.03 21.64
CA ARG A 329 -6.85 -23.60 21.22
C ARG A 329 -7.66 -22.51 20.52
N PRO A 330 -8.27 -22.80 19.37
CA PRO A 330 -8.99 -21.82 18.55
C PRO A 330 -10.37 -21.47 19.12
N GLU A 331 -10.42 -20.94 20.34
CA GLU A 331 -11.64 -20.62 21.08
C GLU A 331 -11.91 -19.12 21.18
N LEU A 332 -10.85 -18.29 21.06
CA LEU A 332 -10.96 -16.84 21.19
C LEU A 332 -11.22 -16.18 19.83
N VAL A 333 -12.24 -15.34 19.78
CA VAL A 333 -12.59 -14.56 18.58
C VAL A 333 -12.36 -13.08 18.85
N CYS A 334 -11.77 -12.39 17.88
CA CYS A 334 -11.62 -10.95 17.91
C CYS A 334 -12.03 -10.30 16.58
N GLU A 335 -12.61 -9.10 16.68
CA GLU A 335 -12.85 -8.23 15.54
C GLU A 335 -11.58 -7.41 15.26
N VAL A 336 -11.18 -7.40 13.99
CA VAL A 336 -10.03 -6.62 13.52
C VAL A 336 -10.41 -5.78 12.32
N THR A 337 -9.71 -4.65 12.15
CA THR A 337 -9.76 -3.88 10.89
C THR A 337 -8.57 -4.27 10.03
N PHE A 338 -8.81 -4.48 8.75
CA PHE A 338 -7.78 -4.71 7.75
C PHE A 338 -8.02 -3.84 6.51
N ASP A 339 -7.00 -3.65 5.69
CA ASP A 339 -7.08 -2.82 4.48
C ASP A 339 -7.36 -3.66 3.22
N TYR A 340 -6.69 -4.79 3.05
CA TYR A 340 -6.82 -5.62 1.85
C TYR A 340 -6.51 -7.09 2.12
N LEU A 341 -7.22 -7.98 1.42
CA LEU A 341 -6.93 -9.41 1.36
C LEU A 341 -6.10 -9.70 0.11
N GLN A 342 -4.96 -10.34 0.28
CA GLN A 342 -4.11 -10.83 -0.79
C GLN A 342 -4.18 -12.37 -0.80
N GLY A 343 -4.91 -12.93 -1.77
CA GLY A 343 -5.35 -14.30 -1.69
C GLY A 343 -6.15 -14.51 -0.40
N ASN A 344 -5.78 -15.51 0.39
CA ASN A 344 -6.44 -15.83 1.67
C ASN A 344 -5.78 -15.15 2.89
N ARG A 345 -5.06 -14.03 2.73
CA ARG A 345 -4.32 -13.40 3.83
C ARG A 345 -4.44 -11.89 3.84
N PHE A 346 -4.40 -11.31 5.03
CA PHE A 346 -4.25 -9.86 5.17
C PHE A 346 -2.89 -9.41 4.63
N ARG A 347 -2.90 -8.44 3.74
CA ARG A 347 -1.70 -7.86 3.13
C ARG A 347 -0.80 -7.18 4.16
N HIS A 348 -1.41 -6.55 5.15
CA HIS A 348 -0.73 -5.87 6.27
C HIS A 348 -1.22 -6.42 7.60
N ALA A 349 -0.48 -6.09 8.68
CA ALA A 349 -0.94 -6.37 10.03
C ALA A 349 -2.31 -5.71 10.27
N ALA A 350 -3.27 -6.49 10.73
CA ALA A 350 -4.58 -6.01 11.09
C ALA A 350 -4.54 -5.16 12.38
N THR A 351 -5.55 -4.33 12.58
CA THR A 351 -5.72 -3.56 13.81
C THR A 351 -6.79 -4.20 14.67
N PHE A 352 -6.46 -4.57 15.91
CA PHE A 352 -7.40 -5.11 16.88
C PHE A 352 -8.44 -4.04 17.26
N HIS A 353 -9.72 -4.45 17.29
CA HIS A 353 -10.83 -3.63 17.77
C HIS A 353 -11.34 -4.08 19.14
N ARG A 354 -11.81 -5.32 19.21
CA ARG A 354 -12.42 -5.88 20.43
C ARG A 354 -12.46 -7.40 20.39
N TRP A 355 -12.64 -7.99 21.54
CA TRP A 355 -12.99 -9.40 21.65
C TRP A 355 -14.46 -9.63 21.27
N ARG A 356 -14.75 -10.77 20.65
CA ARG A 356 -16.08 -11.19 20.23
C ARG A 356 -16.50 -12.45 21.02
N THR A 357 -16.88 -12.25 22.27
CA THR A 357 -17.36 -13.32 23.14
C THR A 357 -18.74 -13.87 22.74
N ASP A 358 -19.42 -13.15 21.87
CA ASP A 358 -20.74 -13.44 21.32
C ASP A 358 -20.69 -14.33 20.06
N LYS A 359 -19.51 -14.52 19.44
CA LYS A 359 -19.38 -15.21 18.15
C LYS A 359 -18.63 -16.54 18.28
N PRO A 360 -19.25 -17.67 17.87
CA PRO A 360 -18.56 -18.96 17.83
C PRO A 360 -17.39 -18.96 16.84
N PRO A 361 -16.23 -19.55 17.18
CA PRO A 361 -15.04 -19.59 16.30
C PRO A 361 -15.33 -20.16 14.90
N VAL A 362 -16.13 -21.23 14.81
CA VAL A 362 -16.50 -21.90 13.54
C VAL A 362 -17.28 -21.01 12.57
N GLN A 363 -17.83 -19.89 13.03
CA GLN A 363 -18.51 -18.90 12.19
C GLN A 363 -17.55 -17.82 11.63
N CYS A 364 -16.28 -17.87 12.00
CA CYS A 364 -15.27 -17.00 11.45
C CYS A 364 -14.71 -17.60 10.16
N THR A 365 -15.45 -17.45 9.07
CA THR A 365 -15.14 -18.02 7.75
C THR A 365 -14.72 -16.96 6.75
N PHE A 366 -14.26 -17.37 5.58
CA PHE A 366 -13.93 -16.47 4.47
C PHE A 366 -15.15 -15.82 3.83
N ASP A 367 -16.36 -16.34 4.04
CA ASP A 367 -17.63 -15.80 3.50
C ASP A 367 -17.94 -14.37 3.96
N GLN A 368 -17.34 -13.94 5.07
CA GLN A 368 -17.47 -12.56 5.54
C GLN A 368 -16.83 -11.54 4.61
N PHE A 369 -16.03 -11.99 3.64
CA PHE A 369 -15.41 -11.13 2.65
C PHE A 369 -16.25 -11.09 1.38
N GLN A 370 -17.10 -10.08 1.28
CA GLN A 370 -17.79 -9.82 0.03
C GLN A 370 -16.75 -9.45 -1.04
N ALA A 371 -16.80 -10.13 -2.18
CA ALA A 371 -16.03 -9.69 -3.34
C ALA A 371 -16.55 -8.31 -3.76
N ALA A 372 -15.64 -7.35 -3.94
CA ALA A 372 -15.99 -6.07 -4.53
C ALA A 372 -16.58 -6.34 -5.92
N VAL A 373 -17.65 -5.62 -6.29
CA VAL A 373 -18.24 -5.75 -7.61
C VAL A 373 -17.19 -5.34 -8.65
N PRO A 374 -16.86 -6.18 -9.63
CA PRO A 374 -15.88 -5.83 -10.65
C PRO A 374 -16.24 -4.51 -11.34
N TYR A 375 -15.27 -3.61 -11.45
CA TYR A 375 -15.40 -2.34 -12.16
C TYR A 375 -14.30 -2.26 -13.21
N GLU A 376 -14.68 -1.95 -14.46
CA GLU A 376 -13.71 -1.91 -15.55
C GLU A 376 -12.81 -0.68 -15.42
N LEU A 377 -11.48 -0.90 -15.42
CA LEU A 377 -10.49 0.15 -15.26
C LEU A 377 -10.60 1.24 -16.33
N GLN A 378 -11.03 0.89 -17.54
CA GLN A 378 -11.26 1.85 -18.62
C GLN A 378 -12.29 2.93 -18.25
N GLN A 379 -13.33 2.57 -17.51
CA GLN A 379 -14.37 3.50 -17.06
C GLN A 379 -13.85 4.55 -16.05
N VAL A 380 -12.70 4.30 -15.45
CA VAL A 380 -12.04 5.26 -14.55
C VAL A 380 -11.48 6.45 -15.33
N PHE A 381 -11.02 6.23 -16.58
CA PHE A 381 -10.47 7.29 -17.43
C PHE A 381 -11.50 7.98 -18.32
N GLU A 382 -12.73 7.45 -18.43
CA GLU A 382 -13.79 8.01 -19.28
C GLU A 382 -14.63 9.09 -18.58
N LYS A 383 -14.38 9.36 -17.31
CA LYS A 383 -15.07 10.36 -16.47
C LYS A 383 -14.14 11.50 -16.12
#